data_b76abc418e51427f42f4dea3a97a703e
#
_entry.id   b76abc418e51427f42f4dea3a97a703e
#
_cell.length_a   1.000
_cell.length_b   1.000
_cell.length_c   1.000
_cell.angle_alpha   90.00
_cell.angle_beta   90.00
_cell.angle_gamma   90.00
#
_symmetry.space_group_name_H-M   'P 1'
#
loop_
_entity.id
_entity.type
_entity.pdbx_description
1 polymer ?
#
loop_
_entity_poly.entity_id
_entity_poly.type
_entity_poly.pdbx_seq_one_letter_code
_entity_poly.pdbx_strand_id
1 'polypeptide(L)'
;GTSEVEMVMASQCILQSKPKSMRISINGKLGKGVTAKDVALYLMSQLTTSGATGYFVEYSGDVVKDMSMEGRLTLCNLSIEMGARGGFVAPDETTFEYIKGREYAPKGEDWDKAVAYWKTLKSGDDAVFDKELTFDAKDIEPRITYGTNPGMGIGITENIPTLDQIPEEEQAGFKKSLNYMGFQPGEKLEGHPIDYVFLGACTNGRIEDFRAFASLVKGKKKAEGVTAWLVPGSWLVDKQIREEGIDKIVEAAGFEIRQPGCSACLAMNDDKIPAGKYSVSTSNRNFEGRQGPGSRTILASPYVAAAAAITGKITDPREFMK
;
A
#
# COMPACT_ATOMS: atom_id res chain seq x y z
N GLY A 1 13.61 -8.67 -15.26
CA GLY A 1 13.13 -8.43 -16.62
C GLY A 1 12.87 -9.73 -17.38
N THR A 2 12.37 -9.69 -18.62
CA THR A 2 12.02 -10.89 -19.40
C THR A 2 13.24 -11.78 -19.66
N SER A 3 14.40 -11.21 -19.89
CA SER A 3 15.67 -11.96 -20.07
C SER A 3 16.12 -12.67 -18.78
N GLU A 4 15.84 -12.09 -17.61
CA GLU A 4 16.09 -12.77 -16.32
C GLU A 4 15.13 -13.94 -16.13
N VAL A 5 13.85 -13.78 -16.51
CA VAL A 5 12.86 -14.87 -16.47
C VAL A 5 13.30 -16.03 -17.38
N GLU A 6 13.74 -15.74 -18.59
CA GLU A 6 14.28 -16.75 -19.52
C GLU A 6 15.48 -17.50 -18.91
N MET A 7 16.43 -16.78 -18.31
CA MET A 7 17.58 -17.38 -17.63
C MET A 7 17.15 -18.27 -16.47
N VAL A 8 16.21 -17.81 -15.64
CA VAL A 8 15.71 -18.62 -14.49
C VAL A 8 14.97 -19.87 -14.97
N MET A 9 14.19 -19.77 -16.03
CA MET A 9 13.50 -20.95 -16.62
C MET A 9 14.50 -21.96 -17.19
N ALA A 10 15.59 -21.52 -17.79
CA ALA A 10 16.59 -22.38 -18.39
C ALA A 10 17.56 -22.98 -17.36
N SER A 11 18.01 -22.21 -16.38
CA SER A 11 19.10 -22.57 -15.46
C SER A 11 18.66 -22.77 -14.01
N GLN A 12 17.44 -22.36 -13.65
CA GLN A 12 16.92 -22.27 -12.28
C GLN A 12 17.81 -21.40 -11.36
N CYS A 13 18.60 -20.52 -11.93
CA CYS A 13 19.54 -19.66 -11.24
C CYS A 13 19.39 -18.21 -11.70
N ILE A 14 19.66 -17.28 -10.80
CA ILE A 14 19.81 -15.86 -11.10
C ILE A 14 21.03 -15.30 -10.35
N LEU A 15 21.81 -14.46 -11.03
CA LEU A 15 22.94 -13.77 -10.39
C LEU A 15 22.40 -12.62 -9.53
N GLN A 16 22.79 -12.64 -8.25
CA GLN A 16 22.46 -11.59 -7.29
C GLN A 16 23.72 -11.15 -6.56
N SER A 17 23.89 -9.84 -6.35
CA SER A 17 24.83 -9.32 -5.38
C SER A 17 24.22 -9.40 -3.99
N LYS A 18 25.02 -9.75 -2.97
CA LYS A 18 24.56 -9.73 -1.57
C LYS A 18 24.13 -8.30 -1.21
N PRO A 19 22.88 -8.09 -0.81
CA PRO A 19 22.41 -6.77 -0.38
C PRO A 19 23.01 -6.42 0.99
N LYS A 20 23.07 -5.13 1.29
CA LYS A 20 23.24 -4.63 2.65
C LYS A 20 21.97 -4.87 3.47
N SER A 21 22.11 -4.88 4.79
CA SER A 21 21.00 -5.03 5.72
C SER A 21 20.52 -3.68 6.25
N MET A 22 19.21 -3.46 6.26
CA MET A 22 18.59 -2.29 6.88
C MET A 22 17.52 -2.73 7.86
N ARG A 23 17.52 -2.15 9.07
CA ARG A 23 16.41 -2.31 10.00
C ARG A 23 15.58 -1.03 10.03
N ILE A 24 14.26 -1.17 9.92
CA ILE A 24 13.29 -0.10 10.13
C ILE A 24 12.39 -0.48 11.30
N SER A 25 12.54 0.22 12.41
CA SER A 25 11.74 0.03 13.62
C SER A 25 10.65 1.09 13.71
N ILE A 26 9.39 0.66 13.92
CA ILE A 26 8.26 1.57 14.07
C ILE A 26 7.64 1.31 15.43
N ASN A 27 7.79 2.26 16.34
CA ASN A 27 7.39 2.11 17.75
C ASN A 27 6.10 2.85 18.07
N GLY A 28 5.44 2.44 19.15
CA GLY A 28 4.19 3.01 19.59
C GLY A 28 2.97 2.33 18.98
N LYS A 29 1.85 3.06 18.87
CA LYS A 29 0.57 2.53 18.39
C LYS A 29 0.02 3.42 17.28
N LEU A 30 -0.41 2.82 16.18
CA LEU A 30 -1.04 3.53 15.07
C LEU A 30 -2.34 4.21 15.52
N GLY A 31 -2.52 5.43 15.00
CA GLY A 31 -3.73 6.20 15.21
C GLY A 31 -4.94 5.61 14.47
N LYS A 32 -6.12 6.12 14.80
CA LYS A 32 -7.37 5.73 14.15
C LYS A 32 -7.33 6.06 12.65
N GLY A 33 -7.79 5.14 11.82
CA GLY A 33 -7.84 5.31 10.36
C GLY A 33 -6.51 5.09 9.65
N VAL A 34 -5.44 4.74 10.38
CA VAL A 34 -4.11 4.44 9.80
C VAL A 34 -3.99 2.93 9.55
N THR A 35 -3.53 2.57 8.36
CA THR A 35 -3.29 1.19 7.93
C THR A 35 -1.82 0.96 7.59
N ALA A 36 -1.44 -0.29 7.32
CA ALA A 36 -0.11 -0.61 6.82
C ALA A 36 0.26 0.13 5.52
N LYS A 37 -0.74 0.47 4.69
CA LYS A 37 -0.54 1.28 3.49
C LYS A 37 -0.08 2.70 3.83
N ASP A 38 -0.69 3.32 4.84
CA ASP A 38 -0.29 4.66 5.30
C ASP A 38 1.12 4.63 5.88
N VAL A 39 1.46 3.58 6.64
CA VAL A 39 2.83 3.36 7.14
C VAL A 39 3.83 3.28 5.98
N ALA A 40 3.54 2.48 4.95
CA ALA A 40 4.43 2.36 3.80
C ALA A 40 4.57 3.68 3.03
N LEU A 41 3.48 4.42 2.82
CA LEU A 41 3.51 5.74 2.18
C LEU A 41 4.30 6.75 3.02
N TYR A 42 4.17 6.70 4.35
CA TYR A 42 4.96 7.52 5.26
C TYR A 42 6.45 7.22 5.10
N LEU A 43 6.85 5.95 5.18
CA LEU A 43 8.24 5.56 5.02
C LEU A 43 8.81 6.02 3.66
N MET A 44 8.03 5.88 2.58
CA MET A 44 8.45 6.35 1.25
C MET A 44 8.60 7.87 1.18
N SER A 45 7.76 8.63 1.89
CA SER A 45 7.91 10.10 1.95
C SER A 45 9.15 10.54 2.73
N GLN A 46 9.61 9.73 3.71
CA GLN A 46 10.79 10.02 4.51
C GLN A 46 12.10 9.55 3.83
N LEU A 47 12.04 8.42 3.13
CA LEU A 47 13.22 7.73 2.57
C LEU A 47 13.38 7.91 1.05
N THR A 48 12.38 8.48 0.39
CA THR A 48 12.24 8.56 -1.07
C THR A 48 12.06 7.17 -1.72
N THR A 49 11.86 7.15 -3.03
CA THR A 49 11.75 5.91 -3.83
C THR A 49 13.08 5.19 -4.04
N SER A 50 14.18 5.72 -3.56
CA SER A 50 15.53 5.14 -3.67
C SER A 50 16.24 4.95 -2.32
N GLY A 51 15.61 5.31 -1.20
CA GLY A 51 16.23 5.33 0.12
C GLY A 51 16.68 3.98 0.67
N ALA A 52 16.14 2.89 0.13
CA ALA A 52 16.53 1.52 0.46
C ALA A 52 17.25 0.79 -0.70
N THR A 53 17.75 1.54 -1.69
CA THR A 53 18.47 0.94 -2.83
C THR A 53 19.70 0.19 -2.37
N GLY A 54 19.79 -1.08 -2.75
CA GLY A 54 20.90 -1.97 -2.39
C GLY A 54 20.73 -2.66 -1.02
N TYR A 55 19.63 -2.39 -0.30
CA TYR A 55 19.35 -3.01 1.00
C TYR A 55 18.28 -4.11 0.90
N PHE A 56 18.35 -5.05 1.84
CA PHE A 56 17.23 -5.89 2.26
C PHE A 56 16.72 -5.36 3.59
N VAL A 57 15.41 -5.11 3.70
CA VAL A 57 14.83 -4.38 4.83
C VAL A 57 14.16 -5.35 5.81
N GLU A 58 14.58 -5.32 7.09
CA GLU A 58 13.86 -5.94 8.20
C GLU A 58 12.98 -4.89 8.88
N TYR A 59 11.69 -5.19 9.00
CA TYR A 59 10.74 -4.38 9.76
C TYR A 59 10.57 -4.91 11.17
N SER A 60 10.57 -4.01 12.15
CA SER A 60 10.45 -4.32 13.58
C SER A 60 9.70 -3.23 14.36
N GLY A 61 9.61 -3.39 15.66
CA GLY A 61 8.93 -2.45 16.56
C GLY A 61 7.48 -2.83 16.87
N ASP A 62 6.85 -2.06 17.76
CA ASP A 62 5.54 -2.39 18.31
C ASP A 62 4.46 -2.42 17.22
N VAL A 63 4.49 -1.44 16.31
CA VAL A 63 3.55 -1.36 15.19
C VAL A 63 3.59 -2.62 14.33
N VAL A 64 4.79 -3.12 14.03
CA VAL A 64 4.95 -4.30 13.16
C VAL A 64 4.50 -5.58 13.88
N LYS A 65 4.73 -5.67 15.20
CA LYS A 65 4.22 -6.80 16.01
C LYS A 65 2.69 -6.84 16.04
N ASP A 66 2.05 -5.67 16.15
CA ASP A 66 0.59 -5.54 16.22
C ASP A 66 -0.09 -5.68 14.85
N MET A 67 0.68 -5.61 13.73
CA MET A 67 0.13 -5.78 12.38
C MET A 67 -0.34 -7.21 12.13
N SER A 68 -1.47 -7.30 11.41
CA SER A 68 -1.90 -8.54 10.78
C SER A 68 -0.89 -9.04 9.74
N MET A 69 -1.02 -10.27 9.30
CA MET A 69 -0.18 -10.78 8.20
C MET A 69 -0.36 -10.00 6.92
N GLU A 70 -1.57 -9.59 6.58
CA GLU A 70 -1.86 -8.76 5.41
C GLU A 70 -1.16 -7.39 5.49
N GLY A 71 -1.13 -6.79 6.67
CA GLY A 71 -0.38 -5.55 6.94
C GLY A 71 1.13 -5.74 6.76
N ARG A 72 1.69 -6.83 7.31
CA ARG A 72 3.12 -7.18 7.14
C ARG A 72 3.48 -7.44 5.69
N LEU A 73 2.62 -8.16 4.96
CA LEU A 73 2.80 -8.41 3.52
C LEU A 73 2.73 -7.10 2.72
N THR A 74 1.91 -6.14 3.15
CA THR A 74 1.86 -4.79 2.53
C THR A 74 3.19 -4.08 2.67
N LEU A 75 3.78 -4.04 3.88
CA LEU A 75 5.11 -3.43 4.10
C LEU A 75 6.19 -4.12 3.26
N CYS A 76 6.27 -5.46 3.31
CA CYS A 76 7.25 -6.23 2.57
C CYS A 76 7.14 -5.99 1.05
N ASN A 77 5.92 -5.99 0.50
CA ASN A 77 5.70 -5.77 -0.93
C ASN A 77 6.07 -4.33 -1.35
N LEU A 78 5.72 -3.34 -0.53
CA LEU A 78 5.99 -1.93 -0.85
C LEU A 78 7.44 -1.51 -0.58
N SER A 79 8.27 -2.37 0.02
CA SER A 79 9.71 -2.14 0.15
C SER A 79 10.39 -1.94 -1.21
N ILE A 80 9.89 -2.61 -2.23
CA ILE A 80 10.40 -2.49 -3.61
C ILE A 80 10.22 -1.07 -4.14
N GLU A 81 9.18 -0.36 -3.70
CA GLU A 81 8.91 1.02 -4.11
C GLU A 81 9.87 2.04 -3.45
N MET A 82 10.64 1.61 -2.45
CA MET A 82 11.76 2.36 -1.87
C MET A 82 13.12 1.94 -2.46
N GLY A 83 13.12 1.10 -3.49
CA GLY A 83 14.33 0.57 -4.13
C GLY A 83 14.97 -0.62 -3.41
N ALA A 84 14.34 -1.17 -2.35
CA ALA A 84 14.86 -2.32 -1.62
C ALA A 84 14.91 -3.58 -2.50
N ARG A 85 15.84 -4.48 -2.18
CA ARG A 85 15.90 -5.83 -2.77
C ARG A 85 14.79 -6.75 -2.28
N GLY A 86 14.26 -6.47 -1.09
CA GLY A 86 13.15 -7.15 -0.47
C GLY A 86 12.89 -6.60 0.93
N GLY A 87 11.79 -7.02 1.52
CA GLY A 87 11.43 -6.70 2.89
C GLY A 87 10.95 -7.95 3.60
N PHE A 88 11.17 -8.04 4.90
CA PHE A 88 10.69 -9.14 5.72
C PHE A 88 10.34 -8.67 7.13
N VAL A 89 9.53 -9.49 7.78
CA VAL A 89 9.20 -9.42 9.21
C VAL A 89 9.56 -10.77 9.80
N ALA A 90 10.24 -10.78 10.95
CA ALA A 90 10.56 -12.02 11.64
C ALA A 90 9.27 -12.80 11.96
N PRO A 91 9.23 -14.12 11.72
CA PRO A 91 8.04 -14.91 12.03
C PRO A 91 7.79 -14.98 13.54
N ASP A 92 6.54 -14.79 13.92
CA ASP A 92 6.04 -14.82 15.29
C ASP A 92 4.68 -15.53 15.36
N GLU A 93 4.00 -15.47 16.50
CA GLU A 93 2.73 -16.15 16.71
C GLU A 93 1.65 -15.71 15.67
N THR A 94 1.64 -14.43 15.25
CA THR A 94 0.74 -13.93 14.19
C THR A 94 1.00 -14.68 12.87
N THR A 95 2.27 -14.92 12.54
CA THR A 95 2.67 -15.69 11.36
C THR A 95 2.24 -17.16 11.48
N PHE A 96 2.45 -17.75 12.65
CA PHE A 96 2.11 -19.15 12.87
C PHE A 96 0.60 -19.38 12.80
N GLU A 97 -0.19 -18.54 13.46
CA GLU A 97 -1.66 -18.59 13.40
C GLU A 97 -2.19 -18.41 11.96
N TYR A 98 -1.60 -17.51 11.20
CA TYR A 98 -1.98 -17.27 9.80
C TYR A 98 -1.75 -18.49 8.90
N ILE A 99 -0.68 -19.25 9.14
CA ILE A 99 -0.32 -20.46 8.36
C ILE A 99 -1.10 -21.67 8.82
N LYS A 100 -1.40 -21.78 10.11
CA LYS A 100 -2.01 -22.95 10.74
C LYS A 100 -3.33 -23.35 10.07
N GLY A 101 -3.44 -24.62 9.73
CA GLY A 101 -4.67 -25.18 9.14
C GLY A 101 -4.85 -24.93 7.64
N ARG A 102 -3.95 -24.21 6.98
CA ARG A 102 -3.99 -24.09 5.52
C ARG A 102 -3.67 -25.42 4.85
N GLU A 103 -4.15 -25.59 3.62
CA GLU A 103 -4.09 -26.84 2.87
C GLU A 103 -2.67 -27.43 2.82
N TYR A 104 -1.68 -26.59 2.52
CA TYR A 104 -0.27 -27.00 2.35
C TYR A 104 0.59 -26.73 3.60
N ALA A 105 -0.01 -26.31 4.71
CA ALA A 105 0.73 -26.14 5.96
C ALA A 105 1.15 -27.48 6.54
N PRO A 106 2.30 -27.57 7.22
CA PRO A 106 2.69 -28.75 7.97
C PRO A 106 1.60 -29.16 8.98
N LYS A 107 1.48 -30.45 9.29
CA LYS A 107 0.44 -30.98 10.20
C LYS A 107 1.07 -31.90 11.25
N GLY A 108 0.41 -32.00 12.41
CA GLY A 108 0.86 -32.88 13.50
C GLY A 108 2.29 -32.55 13.95
N GLU A 109 3.13 -33.57 14.11
CA GLU A 109 4.53 -33.44 14.54
C GLU A 109 5.38 -32.55 13.61
N ASP A 110 5.07 -32.52 12.30
CA ASP A 110 5.80 -31.68 11.35
C ASP A 110 5.47 -30.19 11.55
N TRP A 111 4.27 -29.87 12.03
CA TRP A 111 3.93 -28.53 12.45
C TRP A 111 4.80 -28.07 13.64
N ASP A 112 4.94 -28.91 14.65
CA ASP A 112 5.73 -28.57 15.84
C ASP A 112 7.21 -28.38 15.50
N LYS A 113 7.76 -29.24 14.65
CA LYS A 113 9.13 -29.08 14.11
C LYS A 113 9.29 -27.79 13.30
N ALA A 114 8.32 -27.49 12.45
CA ALA A 114 8.34 -26.28 11.63
C ALA A 114 8.30 -25.01 12.49
N VAL A 115 7.40 -24.95 13.47
CA VAL A 115 7.30 -23.80 14.40
C VAL A 115 8.59 -23.66 15.20
N ALA A 116 9.18 -24.75 15.71
CA ALA A 116 10.44 -24.71 16.42
C ALA A 116 11.56 -24.12 15.53
N TYR A 117 11.62 -24.53 14.27
CA TYR A 117 12.58 -23.98 13.30
C TYR A 117 12.28 -22.49 12.98
N TRP A 118 11.04 -22.13 12.70
CA TRP A 118 10.68 -20.75 12.36
C TRP A 118 10.99 -19.77 13.48
N LYS A 119 10.88 -20.17 14.74
CA LYS A 119 11.27 -19.35 15.90
C LYS A 119 12.77 -18.99 15.91
N THR A 120 13.60 -19.75 15.19
CA THR A 120 15.04 -19.47 15.08
C THR A 120 15.35 -18.42 13.98
N LEU A 121 14.39 -18.08 13.12
CA LEU A 121 14.62 -17.21 11.95
C LEU A 121 14.59 -15.71 12.28
N LYS A 122 14.34 -15.33 13.53
CA LYS A 122 14.46 -13.93 13.96
C LYS A 122 15.94 -13.52 14.05
N SER A 123 16.22 -12.26 13.75
CA SER A 123 17.53 -11.67 14.02
C SER A 123 17.86 -11.73 15.52
N GLY A 124 19.09 -12.04 15.86
CA GLY A 124 19.56 -12.04 17.24
C GLY A 124 19.60 -10.60 17.82
N ASP A 125 19.67 -10.52 19.15
CA ASP A 125 19.76 -9.22 19.83
C ASP A 125 21.10 -8.50 19.55
N ASP A 126 22.11 -9.27 19.13
CA ASP A 126 23.44 -8.83 18.73
C ASP A 126 23.60 -8.60 17.20
N ALA A 127 22.50 -8.73 16.45
CA ALA A 127 22.54 -8.53 15.00
C ALA A 127 22.93 -7.09 14.64
N VAL A 128 23.93 -6.97 13.76
CA VAL A 128 24.43 -5.69 13.26
C VAL A 128 23.84 -5.41 11.88
N PHE A 129 23.24 -4.24 11.71
CA PHE A 129 22.71 -3.78 10.44
C PHE A 129 23.61 -2.68 9.86
N ASP A 130 23.73 -2.65 8.52
CA ASP A 130 24.45 -1.58 7.83
C ASP A 130 23.75 -0.22 7.99
N LYS A 131 22.42 -0.23 8.21
CA LYS A 131 21.62 0.97 8.48
C LYS A 131 20.45 0.65 9.40
N GLU A 132 20.25 1.49 10.41
CA GLU A 132 19.07 1.39 11.29
C GLU A 132 18.30 2.71 11.31
N LEU A 133 16.97 2.61 11.23
CA LEU A 133 16.06 3.75 11.25
C LEU A 133 14.95 3.46 12.25
N THR A 134 14.56 4.50 12.99
CA THR A 134 13.45 4.40 13.95
C THR A 134 12.44 5.50 13.70
N PHE A 135 11.16 5.12 13.67
CA PHE A 135 10.03 6.03 13.50
C PHE A 135 9.03 5.86 14.64
N ASP A 136 8.29 6.91 14.94
CA ASP A 136 7.22 6.90 15.93
C ASP A 136 5.85 6.83 15.23
N ALA A 137 5.00 5.93 15.66
CA ALA A 137 3.65 5.75 15.10
C ALA A 137 2.78 7.00 15.21
N LYS A 138 3.04 7.89 16.18
CA LYS A 138 2.30 9.16 16.34
C LYS A 138 2.48 10.13 15.18
N ASP A 139 3.59 10.01 14.44
CA ASP A 139 3.90 10.86 13.29
C ASP A 139 3.22 10.36 12.01
N ILE A 140 2.47 9.24 12.11
CA ILE A 140 1.82 8.60 10.97
C ILE A 140 0.31 8.82 11.05
N GLU A 141 -0.20 9.62 10.13
CA GLU A 141 -1.64 9.79 9.91
C GLU A 141 -2.08 9.16 8.57
N PRO A 142 -3.38 9.09 8.24
CA PRO A 142 -3.82 8.70 6.90
C PRO A 142 -3.11 9.52 5.83
N ARG A 143 -2.58 8.84 4.80
CA ARG A 143 -1.68 9.47 3.84
C ARG A 143 -2.22 9.44 2.41
N ILE A 144 -1.83 10.46 1.65
CA ILE A 144 -2.11 10.59 0.23
C ILE A 144 -0.84 11.03 -0.50
N THR A 145 -0.75 10.73 -1.80
CA THR A 145 0.31 11.29 -2.66
C THR A 145 -0.19 12.51 -3.41
N TYR A 146 0.71 13.47 -3.66
CA TYR A 146 0.42 14.69 -4.42
C TYR A 146 1.18 14.76 -5.75
N GLY A 147 2.10 13.83 -5.99
CA GLY A 147 2.96 13.84 -7.16
C GLY A 147 2.88 12.54 -7.97
N THR A 148 3.91 12.30 -8.78
CA THR A 148 3.99 11.20 -9.75
C THR A 148 4.85 10.02 -9.30
N ASN A 149 5.17 9.93 -8.01
CA ASN A 149 5.80 8.78 -7.39
C ASN A 149 5.36 8.64 -5.93
N PRO A 150 5.48 7.43 -5.32
CA PRO A 150 5.02 7.18 -3.96
C PRO A 150 5.77 7.97 -2.86
N GLY A 151 6.98 8.45 -3.15
CA GLY A 151 7.76 9.28 -2.22
C GLY A 151 7.21 10.72 -2.09
N MET A 152 6.40 11.16 -3.06
CA MET A 152 5.72 12.46 -3.00
C MET A 152 4.40 12.33 -2.22
N GLY A 153 4.50 12.01 -0.93
CA GLY A 153 3.39 11.75 -0.03
C GLY A 153 3.32 12.73 1.13
N ILE A 154 2.10 13.08 1.55
CA ILE A 154 1.79 13.94 2.71
C ILE A 154 0.73 13.25 3.59
N GLY A 155 0.64 13.69 4.84
CA GLY A 155 -0.53 13.43 5.67
C GLY A 155 -1.78 14.08 5.08
N ILE A 156 -2.93 13.49 5.31
CA ILE A 156 -4.19 13.98 4.71
C ILE A 156 -4.56 15.40 5.18
N THR A 157 -4.07 15.79 6.36
CA THR A 157 -4.28 17.13 6.92
C THR A 157 -3.19 18.14 6.55
N GLU A 158 -2.09 17.66 5.95
CA GLU A 158 -0.96 18.48 5.55
C GLU A 158 -1.19 19.15 4.20
N ASN A 159 -0.40 20.18 3.93
CA ASN A 159 -0.34 20.83 2.61
C ASN A 159 0.82 20.25 1.78
N ILE A 160 0.70 20.36 0.46
CA ILE A 160 1.83 20.12 -0.44
C ILE A 160 2.99 21.05 -0.03
N PRO A 161 4.25 20.55 0.02
CA PRO A 161 5.39 21.39 0.34
C PRO A 161 5.49 22.63 -0.57
N THR A 162 5.95 23.75 -0.01
CA THR A 162 6.31 24.93 -0.77
C THR A 162 7.69 24.78 -1.40
N LEU A 163 8.03 25.59 -2.41
CA LEU A 163 9.30 25.44 -3.13
C LEU A 163 10.54 25.66 -2.27
N ASP A 164 10.45 26.48 -1.25
CA ASP A 164 11.53 26.73 -0.29
C ASP A 164 11.81 25.54 0.65
N GLN A 165 10.86 24.61 0.75
CA GLN A 165 11.00 23.36 1.50
C GLN A 165 11.63 22.23 0.66
N ILE A 166 11.78 22.42 -0.65
CA ILE A 166 12.34 21.43 -1.58
C ILE A 166 13.79 21.76 -1.93
N PRO A 167 14.73 20.84 -1.79
CA PRO A 167 16.12 21.03 -2.23
C PRO A 167 16.19 21.53 -3.67
N GLU A 168 17.09 22.47 -3.96
CA GLU A 168 17.18 23.15 -5.27
C GLU A 168 17.30 22.16 -6.43
N GLU A 169 18.11 21.11 -6.24
CA GLU A 169 18.31 20.03 -7.22
C GLU A 169 17.05 19.21 -7.51
N GLU A 170 16.08 19.16 -6.59
CA GLU A 170 14.82 18.42 -6.74
C GLU A 170 13.66 19.28 -7.26
N GLN A 171 13.77 20.61 -7.22
CA GLN A 171 12.68 21.53 -7.56
C GLN A 171 12.17 21.38 -9.01
N ALA A 172 13.03 21.06 -9.95
CA ALA A 172 12.63 20.85 -11.34
C ALA A 172 11.70 19.62 -11.47
N GLY A 173 12.05 18.51 -10.83
CA GLY A 173 11.23 17.30 -10.79
C GLY A 173 9.92 17.51 -10.03
N PHE A 174 9.97 18.21 -8.91
CA PHE A 174 8.81 18.59 -8.11
C PHE A 174 7.81 19.42 -8.93
N LYS A 175 8.27 20.50 -9.58
CA LYS A 175 7.43 21.34 -10.46
C LYS A 175 6.81 20.55 -11.61
N LYS A 176 7.59 19.67 -12.25
CA LYS A 176 7.10 18.79 -13.32
C LYS A 176 5.96 17.90 -12.83
N SER A 177 6.15 17.26 -11.69
CA SER A 177 5.14 16.37 -11.08
C SER A 177 3.87 17.12 -10.71
N LEU A 178 3.97 18.29 -10.08
CA LEU A 178 2.80 19.09 -9.74
C LEU A 178 2.06 19.58 -10.98
N ASN A 179 2.79 20.02 -12.01
CA ASN A 179 2.18 20.44 -13.27
C ASN A 179 1.38 19.29 -13.92
N TYR A 180 1.91 18.06 -13.92
CA TYR A 180 1.19 16.89 -14.40
C TYR A 180 -0.08 16.62 -13.57
N MET A 181 0.05 16.68 -12.26
CA MET A 181 -1.07 16.47 -11.34
C MET A 181 -2.07 17.64 -11.32
N GLY A 182 -1.68 18.82 -11.80
CA GLY A 182 -2.51 20.02 -11.79
C GLY A 182 -2.61 20.68 -10.41
N PHE A 183 -1.62 20.47 -9.55
CA PHE A 183 -1.56 21.03 -8.19
C PHE A 183 -0.54 22.17 -8.10
N GLN A 184 -0.64 22.95 -7.02
CA GLN A 184 0.28 24.04 -6.73
C GLN A 184 1.09 23.79 -5.45
N PRO A 185 2.33 24.30 -5.34
CA PRO A 185 3.06 24.29 -4.07
C PRO A 185 2.24 24.96 -2.96
N GLY A 186 2.22 24.36 -1.76
CA GLY A 186 1.47 24.86 -0.61
C GLY A 186 -0.04 24.55 -0.63
N GLU A 187 -0.56 23.93 -1.69
CA GLU A 187 -1.98 23.62 -1.82
C GLU A 187 -2.42 22.54 -0.81
N LYS A 188 -3.63 22.71 -0.27
CA LYS A 188 -4.30 21.70 0.56
C LYS A 188 -5.12 20.78 -0.34
N LEU A 189 -4.87 19.46 -0.25
CA LEU A 189 -5.58 18.49 -1.08
C LEU A 189 -6.87 17.97 -0.45
N GLU A 190 -7.04 18.08 0.85
CA GLU A 190 -8.32 17.76 1.50
C GLU A 190 -9.44 18.64 0.91
N GLY A 191 -10.51 18.00 0.47
CA GLY A 191 -11.62 18.66 -0.23
C GLY A 191 -11.46 18.74 -1.75
N HIS A 192 -10.31 18.34 -2.31
CA HIS A 192 -10.12 18.32 -3.77
C HIS A 192 -11.04 17.25 -4.42
N PRO A 193 -11.82 17.59 -5.47
CA PRO A 193 -12.74 16.67 -6.12
C PRO A 193 -12.01 15.53 -6.81
N ILE A 194 -12.66 14.37 -6.84
CA ILE A 194 -12.15 13.17 -7.51
C ILE A 194 -13.20 12.58 -8.45
N ASP A 195 -12.74 11.85 -9.47
CA ASP A 195 -13.62 11.22 -10.46
C ASP A 195 -13.68 9.71 -10.27
N TYR A 196 -12.59 9.09 -9.80
CA TYR A 196 -12.45 7.65 -9.69
C TYR A 196 -11.94 7.23 -8.32
N VAL A 197 -12.39 6.04 -7.90
CA VAL A 197 -11.78 5.31 -6.79
C VAL A 197 -11.44 3.91 -7.27
N PHE A 198 -10.22 3.48 -6.96
CA PHE A 198 -9.76 2.12 -7.23
C PHE A 198 -9.30 1.45 -5.94
N LEU A 199 -10.03 0.42 -5.52
CA LEU A 199 -9.62 -0.50 -4.44
C LEU A 199 -9.16 -1.79 -5.08
N GLY A 200 -7.87 -2.13 -4.96
CA GLY A 200 -7.31 -3.31 -5.60
C GLY A 200 -5.79 -3.34 -5.58
N ALA A 201 -5.23 -4.06 -6.50
CA ALA A 201 -3.82 -4.39 -6.64
C ALA A 201 -3.38 -5.65 -5.85
N CYS A 202 -2.22 -6.20 -6.24
CA CYS A 202 -1.64 -7.38 -5.61
C CYS A 202 -1.29 -7.18 -4.12
N THR A 203 -1.10 -5.94 -3.70
CA THR A 203 -0.75 -5.58 -2.32
C THR A 203 -1.97 -5.21 -1.48
N ASN A 204 -2.86 -4.36 -2.00
CA ASN A 204 -4.04 -3.86 -1.29
C ASN A 204 -5.36 -4.23 -2.00
N GLY A 205 -5.48 -5.48 -2.40
CA GLY A 205 -6.71 -6.13 -2.84
C GLY A 205 -6.97 -7.38 -2.00
N ARG A 206 -6.55 -7.40 -0.74
CA ARG A 206 -6.73 -8.50 0.21
C ARG A 206 -8.04 -8.35 0.97
N ILE A 207 -8.47 -9.38 1.65
CA ILE A 207 -9.76 -9.36 2.36
C ILE A 207 -9.84 -8.24 3.40
N GLU A 208 -8.75 -7.92 4.10
CA GLU A 208 -8.73 -6.84 5.09
C GLU A 208 -8.95 -5.46 4.47
N ASP A 209 -8.46 -5.22 3.25
CA ASP A 209 -8.69 -3.98 2.53
C ASP A 209 -10.19 -3.80 2.21
N PHE A 210 -10.86 -4.90 1.80
CA PHE A 210 -12.29 -4.90 1.55
C PHE A 210 -13.11 -4.76 2.84
N ARG A 211 -12.70 -5.38 3.94
CA ARG A 211 -13.32 -5.20 5.26
C ARG A 211 -13.22 -3.74 5.72
N ALA A 212 -12.02 -3.14 5.60
CA ALA A 212 -11.79 -1.74 5.94
C ALA A 212 -12.68 -0.82 5.10
N PHE A 213 -12.68 -0.99 3.79
CA PHE A 213 -13.52 -0.21 2.87
C PHE A 213 -15.01 -0.37 3.21
N ALA A 214 -15.50 -1.61 3.33
CA ALA A 214 -16.89 -1.92 3.63
C ALA A 214 -17.37 -1.34 4.97
N SER A 215 -16.49 -1.30 5.97
CA SER A 215 -16.82 -0.74 7.29
C SER A 215 -17.22 0.74 7.23
N LEU A 216 -16.59 1.52 6.34
CA LEU A 216 -16.89 2.94 6.17
C LEU A 216 -18.11 3.17 5.27
N VAL A 217 -18.28 2.37 4.21
CA VAL A 217 -19.36 2.60 3.24
C VAL A 217 -20.69 1.98 3.66
N LYS A 218 -20.71 1.11 4.66
CA LYS A 218 -21.92 0.46 5.18
C LYS A 218 -22.99 1.49 5.55
N GLY A 219 -24.17 1.36 4.95
CA GLY A 219 -25.30 2.27 5.18
C GLY A 219 -25.16 3.65 4.52
N LYS A 220 -24.14 3.85 3.69
CA LYS A 220 -23.93 5.08 2.91
C LYS A 220 -24.09 4.82 1.41
N LYS A 221 -24.00 5.87 0.63
CA LYS A 221 -24.00 5.79 -0.84
C LYS A 221 -22.71 6.41 -1.38
N LYS A 222 -22.27 5.86 -2.49
CA LYS A 222 -21.21 6.43 -3.31
C LYS A 222 -21.65 7.81 -3.82
N ALA A 223 -20.75 8.78 -3.84
CA ALA A 223 -21.01 10.10 -4.38
C ALA A 223 -21.44 10.02 -5.86
N GLU A 224 -22.38 10.87 -6.25
CA GLU A 224 -22.78 11.00 -7.63
C GLU A 224 -21.58 11.48 -8.48
N GLY A 225 -21.43 10.94 -9.69
CA GLY A 225 -20.31 11.25 -10.59
C GLY A 225 -19.00 10.49 -10.31
N VAL A 226 -18.85 9.81 -9.16
CA VAL A 226 -17.67 8.98 -8.89
C VAL A 226 -17.84 7.59 -9.49
N THR A 227 -16.88 7.15 -10.27
CA THR A 227 -16.74 5.76 -10.70
C THR A 227 -15.81 5.02 -9.73
N ALA A 228 -16.26 3.90 -9.17
CA ALA A 228 -15.45 3.16 -8.20
C ALA A 228 -15.38 1.67 -8.57
N TRP A 229 -14.15 1.18 -8.75
CA TRP A 229 -13.86 -0.21 -9.06
C TRP A 229 -13.18 -0.91 -7.89
N LEU A 230 -13.79 -1.98 -7.43
CA LEU A 230 -13.27 -2.83 -6.35
C LEU A 230 -12.81 -4.13 -6.98
N VAL A 231 -11.49 -4.39 -6.93
CA VAL A 231 -10.84 -5.49 -7.65
C VAL A 231 -10.16 -6.43 -6.66
N PRO A 232 -10.73 -7.62 -6.39
CA PRO A 232 -10.09 -8.60 -5.52
C PRO A 232 -8.72 -9.03 -6.05
N GLY A 233 -7.75 -9.22 -5.17
CA GLY A 233 -6.39 -9.64 -5.54
C GLY A 233 -6.29 -11.11 -5.99
N SER A 234 -7.31 -11.93 -5.70
CA SER A 234 -7.38 -13.33 -6.11
C SER A 234 -8.82 -13.86 -6.05
N TRP A 235 -9.05 -15.01 -6.70
CA TRP A 235 -10.33 -15.72 -6.61
C TRP A 235 -10.67 -16.18 -5.18
N LEU A 236 -9.67 -16.45 -4.34
CA LEU A 236 -9.89 -16.77 -2.93
C LEU A 236 -10.42 -15.56 -2.16
N VAL A 237 -9.91 -14.37 -2.44
CA VAL A 237 -10.42 -13.13 -1.83
C VAL A 237 -11.82 -12.83 -2.32
N ASP A 238 -12.11 -12.98 -3.62
CA ASP A 238 -13.47 -12.80 -4.16
C ASP A 238 -14.48 -13.76 -3.49
N LYS A 239 -14.11 -15.02 -3.36
CA LYS A 239 -14.92 -16.00 -2.63
C LYS A 239 -15.20 -15.56 -1.19
N GLN A 240 -14.17 -15.13 -0.47
CA GLN A 240 -14.27 -14.69 0.91
C GLN A 240 -15.11 -13.41 1.06
N ILE A 241 -15.01 -12.46 0.13
CA ILE A 241 -15.87 -11.26 0.06
C ILE A 241 -17.34 -11.66 0.04
N ARG A 242 -17.71 -12.68 -0.75
CA ARG A 242 -19.08 -13.18 -0.87
C ARG A 242 -19.52 -13.97 0.37
N GLU A 243 -18.66 -14.79 0.90
CA GLU A 243 -18.92 -15.57 2.13
C GLU A 243 -19.16 -14.65 3.34
N GLU A 244 -18.44 -13.54 3.44
CA GLU A 244 -18.60 -12.53 4.50
C GLU A 244 -19.73 -11.53 4.22
N GLY A 245 -20.37 -11.57 3.05
CA GLY A 245 -21.43 -10.65 2.64
C GLY A 245 -20.97 -9.21 2.40
N ILE A 246 -19.66 -9.00 2.20
CA ILE A 246 -19.07 -7.70 1.89
C ILE A 246 -19.57 -7.20 0.53
N ASP A 247 -19.75 -8.10 -0.44
CA ASP A 247 -20.34 -7.81 -1.76
C ASP A 247 -21.68 -7.06 -1.61
N LYS A 248 -22.59 -7.58 -0.78
CA LYS A 248 -23.89 -6.96 -0.55
C LYS A 248 -23.80 -5.57 0.07
N ILE A 249 -22.82 -5.36 0.96
CA ILE A 249 -22.60 -4.06 1.59
C ILE A 249 -22.15 -3.03 0.54
N VAL A 250 -21.15 -3.38 -0.27
CA VAL A 250 -20.56 -2.44 -1.23
C VAL A 250 -21.49 -2.22 -2.43
N GLU A 251 -22.16 -3.24 -2.91
CA GLU A 251 -23.17 -3.12 -3.98
C GLU A 251 -24.36 -2.27 -3.54
N ALA A 252 -24.85 -2.46 -2.30
CA ALA A 252 -25.89 -1.61 -1.73
C ALA A 252 -25.48 -0.14 -1.63
N ALA A 253 -24.19 0.13 -1.47
CA ALA A 253 -23.63 1.48 -1.48
C ALA A 253 -23.39 2.04 -2.90
N GLY A 254 -23.60 1.24 -3.95
CA GLY A 254 -23.47 1.64 -5.36
C GLY A 254 -22.07 1.40 -5.96
N PHE A 255 -21.31 0.49 -5.37
CA PHE A 255 -20.00 0.09 -5.88
C PHE A 255 -20.07 -1.16 -6.76
N GLU A 256 -19.12 -1.32 -7.65
CA GLU A 256 -18.97 -2.48 -8.52
C GLU A 256 -17.75 -3.31 -8.11
N ILE A 257 -17.98 -4.61 -7.86
CA ILE A 257 -16.89 -5.57 -7.68
C ILE A 257 -16.55 -6.15 -9.05
N ARG A 258 -15.30 -5.96 -9.45
CA ARG A 258 -14.76 -6.49 -10.69
C ARG A 258 -14.19 -7.90 -10.49
N GLN A 259 -13.90 -8.58 -11.59
CA GLN A 259 -13.17 -9.85 -11.55
C GLN A 259 -11.75 -9.65 -10.98
N PRO A 260 -11.23 -10.64 -10.22
CA PRO A 260 -9.86 -10.61 -9.72
C PRO A 260 -8.85 -10.39 -10.83
N GLY A 261 -7.90 -9.47 -10.60
CA GLY A 261 -6.87 -9.13 -11.59
C GLY A 261 -6.19 -7.80 -11.34
N CYS A 262 -5.52 -7.29 -12.36
CA CYS A 262 -4.81 -6.00 -12.26
C CYS A 262 -5.72 -4.81 -12.59
N SER A 263 -6.69 -4.96 -13.51
CA SER A 263 -7.63 -3.90 -13.90
C SER A 263 -6.91 -2.54 -14.09
N ALA A 264 -7.48 -1.45 -13.60
CA ALA A 264 -6.89 -0.12 -13.69
C ALA A 264 -5.55 0.04 -12.96
N CYS A 265 -5.13 -0.86 -12.06
CA CYS A 265 -3.80 -0.75 -11.44
C CYS A 265 -2.65 -0.65 -12.46
N LEU A 266 -2.83 -1.26 -13.63
CA LEU A 266 -1.83 -1.33 -14.69
C LEU A 266 -2.35 -0.76 -16.03
N ALA A 267 -3.67 -0.60 -16.17
CA ALA A 267 -4.35 -0.10 -17.37
C ALA A 267 -3.99 -0.85 -18.67
N MET A 268 -3.72 -2.16 -18.56
CA MET A 268 -3.41 -3.01 -19.71
C MET A 268 -4.66 -3.63 -20.37
N ASN A 269 -5.82 -3.46 -19.77
CA ASN A 269 -7.13 -3.83 -20.30
C ASN A 269 -7.95 -2.57 -20.57
N ASP A 270 -9.27 -2.73 -20.77
CA ASP A 270 -10.17 -1.61 -21.05
C ASP A 270 -10.50 -0.76 -19.80
N ASP A 271 -10.15 -1.24 -18.60
CA ASP A 271 -10.30 -0.48 -17.36
C ASP A 271 -9.21 0.62 -17.27
N LYS A 272 -9.46 1.73 -17.96
CA LYS A 272 -8.55 2.88 -18.02
C LYS A 272 -9.24 4.12 -17.47
N ILE A 273 -8.47 4.91 -16.75
CA ILE A 273 -8.92 6.21 -16.27
C ILE A 273 -8.62 7.26 -17.36
N PRO A 274 -9.59 8.06 -17.76
CA PRO A 274 -9.40 9.06 -18.82
C PRO A 274 -8.39 10.15 -18.41
N ALA A 275 -7.80 10.78 -19.43
CA ALA A 275 -6.87 11.88 -19.22
C ALA A 275 -7.48 13.04 -18.41
N GLY A 276 -6.69 13.60 -17.51
CA GLY A 276 -7.09 14.70 -16.65
C GLY A 276 -7.97 14.31 -15.47
N LYS A 277 -8.45 13.07 -15.38
CA LYS A 277 -9.30 12.57 -14.30
C LYS A 277 -8.47 12.14 -13.08
N TYR A 278 -8.98 12.44 -11.88
CA TYR A 278 -8.36 12.09 -10.62
C TYR A 278 -8.88 10.78 -10.08
N SER A 279 -7.95 9.91 -9.67
CA SER A 279 -8.25 8.62 -9.03
C SER A 279 -7.60 8.55 -7.66
N VAL A 280 -8.39 8.29 -6.61
CA VAL A 280 -7.86 7.83 -5.32
C VAL A 280 -7.73 6.31 -5.39
N SER A 281 -6.51 5.79 -5.18
CA SER A 281 -6.17 4.43 -5.53
C SER A 281 -5.33 3.73 -4.46
N THR A 282 -5.64 2.48 -4.17
CA THR A 282 -4.80 1.62 -3.31
C THR A 282 -3.68 0.92 -4.09
N SER A 283 -3.49 1.22 -5.38
CA SER A 283 -2.39 0.66 -6.19
C SER A 283 -1.01 1.01 -5.63
N ASN A 284 0.03 0.35 -6.14
CA ASN A 284 1.39 0.50 -5.60
C ASN A 284 2.12 1.72 -6.18
N ARG A 285 1.78 2.13 -7.39
CA ARG A 285 2.51 3.14 -8.18
C ARG A 285 1.55 4.13 -8.81
N ASN A 286 2.01 5.36 -8.96
CA ASN A 286 1.25 6.48 -9.53
C ASN A 286 2.05 7.32 -10.53
N PHE A 287 3.01 6.73 -11.23
CA PHE A 287 3.74 7.44 -12.28
C PHE A 287 2.79 7.91 -13.40
N GLU A 288 3.22 8.90 -14.18
CA GLU A 288 2.44 9.48 -15.27
C GLU A 288 1.82 8.41 -16.18
N GLY A 289 0.51 8.42 -16.31
CA GLY A 289 -0.23 7.46 -17.15
C GLY A 289 -0.41 6.05 -16.60
N ARG A 290 -0.06 5.79 -15.32
CA ARG A 290 -0.14 4.44 -14.72
C ARG A 290 -1.51 3.79 -14.84
N GLN A 291 -2.58 4.55 -14.60
CA GLN A 291 -3.96 4.05 -14.67
C GLN A 291 -4.68 4.42 -15.99
N GLY A 292 -3.94 4.90 -16.96
CA GLY A 292 -4.40 5.33 -18.27
C GLY A 292 -3.64 6.58 -18.74
N PRO A 293 -3.46 6.79 -20.04
CA PRO A 293 -2.73 7.95 -20.56
C PRO A 293 -3.32 9.26 -20.02
N GLY A 294 -2.47 10.08 -19.36
CA GLY A 294 -2.87 11.37 -18.79
C GLY A 294 -3.74 11.29 -17.54
N SER A 295 -3.97 10.11 -16.96
CA SER A 295 -4.68 9.94 -15.68
C SER A 295 -3.85 10.45 -14.51
N ARG A 296 -4.51 10.96 -13.47
CA ARG A 296 -3.91 11.53 -12.26
C ARG A 296 -4.21 10.64 -11.08
N THR A 297 -3.22 9.88 -10.62
CA THR A 297 -3.40 8.88 -9.57
C THR A 297 -2.86 9.38 -8.23
N ILE A 298 -3.73 9.38 -7.23
CA ILE A 298 -3.43 9.69 -5.83
C ILE A 298 -3.42 8.37 -5.07
N LEU A 299 -2.26 7.93 -4.59
CA LEU A 299 -2.17 6.73 -3.76
C LEU A 299 -2.72 7.02 -2.37
N ALA A 300 -3.47 6.07 -1.84
CA ALA A 300 -4.09 6.17 -0.53
C ALA A 300 -4.40 4.78 0.06
N SER A 301 -4.76 4.76 1.34
CA SER A 301 -5.23 3.55 2.02
C SER A 301 -6.69 3.22 1.68
N PRO A 302 -7.16 1.99 1.99
CA PRO A 302 -8.56 1.61 1.78
C PRO A 302 -9.57 2.51 2.51
N TYR A 303 -9.21 3.01 3.69
CA TYR A 303 -10.07 3.94 4.44
C TYR A 303 -10.20 5.29 3.74
N VAL A 304 -9.08 5.86 3.28
CA VAL A 304 -9.09 7.12 2.53
C VAL A 304 -9.85 6.95 1.22
N ALA A 305 -9.65 5.82 0.52
CA ALA A 305 -10.38 5.50 -0.71
C ALA A 305 -11.90 5.41 -0.46
N ALA A 306 -12.32 4.79 0.64
CA ALA A 306 -13.74 4.69 1.02
C ALA A 306 -14.34 6.07 1.34
N ALA A 307 -13.65 6.89 2.14
CA ALA A 307 -14.09 8.25 2.47
C ALA A 307 -14.22 9.11 1.21
N ALA A 308 -13.22 9.06 0.33
CA ALA A 308 -13.25 9.78 -0.95
C ALA A 308 -14.39 9.32 -1.86
N ALA A 309 -14.68 8.01 -1.88
CA ALA A 309 -15.79 7.47 -2.68
C ALA A 309 -17.16 7.93 -2.19
N ILE A 310 -17.35 8.09 -0.87
CA ILE A 310 -18.60 8.56 -0.27
C ILE A 310 -18.81 10.06 -0.54
N THR A 311 -17.76 10.85 -0.46
CA THR A 311 -17.85 12.33 -0.51
C THR A 311 -17.63 12.92 -1.91
N GLY A 312 -17.02 12.18 -2.83
CA GLY A 312 -16.60 12.67 -4.15
C GLY A 312 -15.38 13.57 -4.12
N LYS A 313 -14.65 13.61 -3.01
CA LYS A 313 -13.48 14.45 -2.80
C LYS A 313 -12.49 13.79 -1.83
N ILE A 314 -11.24 14.22 -1.84
CA ILE A 314 -10.26 13.78 -0.85
C ILE A 314 -10.77 14.15 0.55
N THR A 315 -10.94 13.16 1.43
CA THR A 315 -11.55 13.35 2.74
C THR A 315 -10.84 12.50 3.79
N ASP A 316 -10.63 13.07 4.97
CA ASP A 316 -10.08 12.35 6.11
C ASP A 316 -11.03 11.22 6.54
N PRO A 317 -10.62 9.96 6.50
CA PRO A 317 -11.49 8.83 6.84
C PRO A 317 -11.92 8.86 8.33
N ARG A 318 -11.18 9.56 9.19
CA ARG A 318 -11.47 9.69 10.63
C ARG A 318 -12.81 10.36 10.90
N GLU A 319 -13.32 11.18 9.97
CA GLU A 319 -14.64 11.80 10.06
C GLU A 319 -15.79 10.76 10.06
N PHE A 320 -15.55 9.58 9.48
CA PHE A 320 -16.54 8.50 9.37
C PHE A 320 -16.35 7.39 10.42
N MET A 321 -15.32 7.48 11.22
CA MET A 321 -15.01 6.50 12.26
C MET A 321 -15.51 7.03 13.62
N LYS A 322 -16.40 6.28 14.25
CA LYS A 322 -16.90 6.59 15.60
C LYS A 322 -15.95 6.09 16.68
#